data_1e9ffe55b8849870f0c429e1540cece2
#
_entry.id   1e9ffe55b8849870f0c429e1540cece2
#
_cell.length_a   1.000
_cell.length_b   1.000
_cell.length_c   1.000
_cell.angle_alpha   90.00
_cell.angle_beta   90.00
_cell.angle_gamma   90.00
#
_symmetry.space_group_name_H-M   'P 1'
#
loop_
_entity.id
_entity.type
_entity.pdbx_description
1 polymer ?
#
loop_
_entity_poly.entity_id
_entity_poly.type
_entity_poly.pdbx_seq_one_letter_code
_entity_poly.pdbx_strand_id
1 'polypeptide(L)'
;MKDTDKNVREEYYYASGAISGSLDALSAEFSGYEKLPVRSRQQGNVLYRARRFGRYYVLKGLAPEYRDDPAMREYLSKEYQIGVQLDHPHIVRVNSLEEDPKAGLCIVMEYVDGQSLDEWLATKPSVAARKRIFRQILDAMDYCHERQIWHLDLKPSNILITKDGQAAKIIDFGLSDNSGFAFRQTGGTRKYAAPEQLAGQVADHRSDIYALGGLLKRMFPYRYGRAIRRAQRLDPNKRPQSVAALAKLMRPRWWLWLLLVLLIGLFCWWMHPNGKIFPVKLDSGQTVYAKVLSHWHRTVAFVNPNESKKWLDIANAPAGDMIIPSRIRCRGMNYRVSEIDSNAFNGCSNLTHLIIPEGIKRIGWGSFGACYQLKDTLVIPKSLKRIEPLAFTDCHALTTLIWKASGECTGKDEDRDRSFFYRCVSLKKAIVDNSVNDLPERVFTNMEWLEEIVLPNHLRKLPDNMAVYSSALRVVKLPDSLRVIGNAAFYSTGIERIVIPDKTERLGIYCFSYCNHLQEVDIGRGMKRIDNYAFNNNRELKTMIVRCEEPPTMLPNSLYGIPDSAVLYVPAQSVEKYRKHDVWGKFKRIEPISNL
;
A
#
# COMPACT_ATOMS: atom_id res chain seq x y z
N MET A 1 -42.39 -16.99 1.81
CA MET A 1 -42.95 -16.97 0.45
C MET A 1 -41.97 -17.77 -0.39
N LYS A 2 -42.36 -19.00 -0.51
CA LYS A 2 -42.67 -19.82 -1.71
C LYS A 2 -41.46 -20.01 -2.61
N ASP A 3 -40.89 -21.18 -2.48
CA ASP A 3 -41.10 -22.39 -3.33
C ASP A 3 -40.72 -22.18 -4.79
N THR A 4 -39.69 -22.83 -5.20
CA THR A 4 -39.72 -23.77 -6.32
C THR A 4 -38.49 -24.68 -6.31
N ASP A 5 -38.68 -25.78 -5.60
CA ASP A 5 -38.06 -27.06 -5.88
C ASP A 5 -38.70 -27.63 -7.15
N LYS A 6 -37.92 -28.20 -8.07
CA LYS A 6 -38.24 -29.47 -8.73
C LYS A 6 -37.42 -29.73 -9.98
N ASN A 7 -36.76 -30.88 -9.95
CA ASN A 7 -36.59 -31.82 -11.05
C ASN A 7 -35.68 -31.43 -12.22
N VAL A 8 -34.41 -31.82 -12.11
CA VAL A 8 -33.71 -32.36 -13.30
C VAL A 8 -33.66 -33.88 -13.12
N ARG A 9 -34.69 -34.56 -13.63
CA ARG A 9 -34.62 -35.97 -13.92
C ARG A 9 -33.77 -36.16 -15.15
N GLU A 10 -32.87 -37.12 -15.07
CA GLU A 10 -32.06 -37.67 -16.13
C GLU A 10 -32.91 -37.99 -17.39
N GLU A 11 -32.72 -37.25 -18.45
CA GLU A 11 -33.07 -37.69 -19.79
C GLU A 11 -31.94 -38.53 -20.37
N TYR A 12 -32.11 -39.87 -20.32
CA TYR A 12 -31.33 -40.76 -21.13
C TYR A 12 -31.72 -40.54 -22.61
N TYR A 13 -30.86 -39.85 -23.34
CA TYR A 13 -30.98 -39.77 -24.79
C TYR A 13 -30.65 -41.15 -25.41
N TYR A 14 -31.65 -41.91 -25.80
CA TYR A 14 -31.52 -42.95 -26.79
C TYR A 14 -31.27 -42.29 -28.14
N ALA A 15 -30.00 -42.20 -28.56
CA ALA A 15 -29.68 -41.91 -29.93
C ALA A 15 -30.08 -43.13 -30.79
N SER A 16 -31.19 -43.02 -31.47
CA SER A 16 -31.56 -43.94 -32.57
C SER A 16 -30.66 -43.65 -33.79
N GLY A 17 -29.42 -44.14 -33.73
CA GLY A 17 -28.56 -44.28 -34.90
C GLY A 17 -28.92 -45.58 -35.62
N ALA A 18 -29.20 -45.47 -36.89
CA ALA A 18 -29.55 -46.58 -37.75
C ALA A 18 -28.61 -47.80 -37.58
N ILE A 19 -29.15 -48.91 -37.15
CA ILE A 19 -28.45 -50.20 -37.05
C ILE A 19 -28.33 -50.79 -38.47
N SER A 20 -27.24 -50.47 -39.16
CA SER A 20 -26.71 -51.34 -40.22
C SER A 20 -25.62 -52.22 -39.61
N GLY A 21 -25.99 -53.06 -38.68
CA GLY A 21 -25.09 -54.02 -38.03
C GLY A 21 -25.43 -55.42 -38.50
N SER A 22 -24.42 -56.15 -38.89
CA SER A 22 -24.48 -57.58 -39.18
C SER A 22 -25.20 -58.35 -38.05
N LEU A 23 -25.80 -59.53 -38.39
CA LEU A 23 -26.47 -60.42 -37.44
C LEU A 23 -25.69 -60.76 -36.19
N ASP A 24 -24.33 -60.59 -36.17
CA ASP A 24 -23.45 -60.74 -35.03
C ASP A 24 -23.71 -59.70 -33.90
N ALA A 25 -24.38 -58.58 -34.18
CA ALA A 25 -24.70 -57.55 -33.18
C ALA A 25 -25.80 -58.00 -32.19
N LEU A 26 -26.58 -59.00 -32.52
CA LEU A 26 -27.68 -59.54 -31.71
C LEU A 26 -27.38 -60.90 -31.09
N SER A 27 -26.16 -61.47 -31.29
CA SER A 27 -25.77 -62.74 -30.72
C SER A 27 -25.67 -62.70 -29.20
N ALA A 28 -26.26 -63.66 -28.52
CA ALA A 28 -26.12 -63.90 -27.10
C ALA A 28 -24.74 -64.47 -26.74
N GLU A 29 -24.01 -65.00 -27.74
CA GLU A 29 -22.66 -65.52 -27.59
C GLU A 29 -21.59 -64.47 -27.84
N PHE A 30 -20.42 -64.65 -27.22
CA PHE A 30 -19.28 -63.78 -27.48
C PHE A 30 -18.67 -64.03 -28.87
N SER A 31 -18.31 -62.99 -29.56
CA SER A 31 -17.67 -63.03 -30.89
C SER A 31 -16.50 -62.04 -30.96
N GLY A 32 -15.68 -62.16 -32.02
CA GLY A 32 -14.59 -61.20 -32.28
C GLY A 32 -13.52 -61.16 -31.21
N TYR A 33 -13.10 -62.33 -30.72
CA TYR A 33 -12.10 -62.45 -29.64
C TYR A 33 -10.74 -61.94 -30.07
N GLU A 34 -10.23 -61.00 -29.27
CA GLU A 34 -8.87 -60.47 -29.36
C GLU A 34 -8.17 -60.74 -28.05
N LYS A 35 -7.02 -61.45 -28.07
CA LYS A 35 -6.22 -61.69 -26.86
C LYS A 35 -5.56 -60.42 -26.42
N LEU A 36 -5.86 -60.01 -25.20
CA LEU A 36 -5.24 -58.84 -24.58
C LEU A 36 -3.94 -59.22 -23.86
N PRO A 37 -2.94 -58.32 -23.83
CA PRO A 37 -1.74 -58.55 -23.02
C PRO A 37 -2.09 -58.60 -21.55
N VAL A 38 -1.66 -59.65 -20.86
CA VAL A 38 -1.80 -59.72 -19.40
C VAL A 38 -0.83 -58.75 -18.76
N ARG A 39 -1.35 -57.66 -18.20
CA ARG A 39 -0.55 -56.56 -17.60
C ARG A 39 0.00 -56.92 -16.23
N SER A 40 -0.51 -57.99 -15.61
CA SER A 40 -0.02 -58.53 -14.33
C SER A 40 0.72 -59.84 -14.60
N ARG A 41 1.86 -60.08 -13.92
CA ARG A 41 2.59 -61.34 -14.00
C ARG A 41 1.90 -62.48 -13.21
N GLN A 42 0.56 -62.46 -13.15
CA GLN A 42 -0.18 -63.62 -12.64
C GLN A 42 -0.04 -64.71 -13.68
N GLN A 43 0.84 -65.67 -13.38
CA GLN A 43 0.91 -66.91 -14.19
C GLN A 43 -0.42 -67.61 -14.05
N GLY A 44 -1.02 -67.91 -15.19
CA GLY A 44 -2.21 -68.73 -15.21
C GLY A 44 -3.50 -68.05 -15.69
N ASN A 45 -3.53 -66.74 -15.86
CA ASN A 45 -4.70 -66.03 -16.41
C ASN A 45 -4.53 -65.66 -17.87
N VAL A 46 -5.64 -65.65 -18.62
CA VAL A 46 -5.74 -65.19 -19.97
C VAL A 46 -6.86 -64.15 -20.06
N LEU A 47 -6.63 -63.08 -20.83
CA LEU A 47 -7.59 -62.00 -21.03
C LEU A 47 -7.99 -61.96 -22.52
N TYR A 48 -9.29 -61.93 -22.79
CA TYR A 48 -9.84 -61.69 -24.14
C TYR A 48 -10.74 -60.47 -24.13
N ARG A 49 -10.61 -59.60 -25.15
CA ARG A 49 -11.66 -58.68 -25.53
C ARG A 49 -12.60 -59.44 -26.47
N ALA A 50 -13.88 -59.41 -26.16
CA ALA A 50 -14.90 -60.03 -27.02
C ALA A 50 -16.14 -59.14 -27.09
N ARG A 51 -16.99 -59.36 -28.08
CA ARG A 51 -18.18 -58.56 -28.31
C ARG A 51 -19.44 -59.41 -28.08
N ARG A 52 -20.39 -58.85 -27.30
CA ARG A 52 -21.73 -59.42 -27.08
C ARG A 52 -22.75 -58.30 -27.12
N PHE A 53 -23.87 -58.45 -27.81
CA PHE A 53 -24.93 -57.43 -27.97
C PHE A 53 -24.39 -56.04 -28.40
N GLY A 54 -23.44 -56.04 -29.32
CA GLY A 54 -22.83 -54.80 -29.81
C GLY A 54 -21.85 -54.10 -28.90
N ARG A 55 -21.62 -54.61 -27.67
CA ARG A 55 -20.70 -54.02 -26.67
C ARG A 55 -19.47 -54.90 -26.49
N TYR A 56 -18.37 -54.26 -26.16
CA TYR A 56 -17.13 -54.94 -25.78
C TYR A 56 -17.12 -55.28 -24.31
N TYR A 57 -16.60 -56.48 -24.01
CA TYR A 57 -16.34 -57.02 -22.65
C TYR A 57 -14.92 -57.56 -22.58
N VAL A 58 -14.42 -57.66 -21.39
CA VAL A 58 -13.19 -58.41 -21.07
C VAL A 58 -13.59 -59.70 -20.41
N LEU A 59 -13.10 -60.84 -20.97
CA LEU A 59 -13.22 -62.17 -20.38
C LEU A 59 -11.90 -62.50 -19.75
N LYS A 60 -11.87 -62.64 -18.41
CA LYS A 60 -10.70 -63.06 -17.63
C LYS A 60 -10.89 -64.53 -17.29
N GLY A 61 -10.20 -65.42 -18.02
CA GLY A 61 -10.21 -66.86 -17.82
C GLY A 61 -8.85 -67.41 -17.38
N LEU A 62 -8.78 -68.72 -17.18
CA LEU A 62 -7.55 -69.42 -16.88
C LEU A 62 -6.84 -69.82 -18.19
N ALA A 63 -5.51 -69.76 -18.17
CA ALA A 63 -4.71 -70.27 -19.26
C ALA A 63 -4.94 -71.77 -19.43
N PRO A 64 -4.83 -72.33 -20.66
CA PRO A 64 -5.23 -73.69 -20.96
C PRO A 64 -4.65 -74.72 -19.99
N GLU A 65 -3.43 -74.57 -19.55
CA GLU A 65 -2.72 -75.45 -18.62
C GLU A 65 -3.26 -75.43 -17.17
N TYR A 66 -4.10 -74.44 -16.80
CA TYR A 66 -4.68 -74.28 -15.44
C TYR A 66 -6.21 -74.39 -15.42
N ARG A 67 -6.86 -74.70 -16.55
CA ARG A 67 -8.34 -74.74 -16.65
C ARG A 67 -8.96 -75.79 -15.74
N ASP A 68 -8.29 -76.95 -15.59
CA ASP A 68 -8.76 -78.07 -14.80
C ASP A 68 -8.19 -78.08 -13.37
N ASP A 69 -7.37 -77.11 -13.02
CA ASP A 69 -6.84 -76.96 -11.66
C ASP A 69 -7.93 -76.47 -10.69
N PRO A 70 -8.37 -77.28 -9.70
CA PRO A 70 -9.45 -76.92 -8.79
C PRO A 70 -9.11 -75.67 -7.96
N ALA A 71 -7.84 -75.52 -7.57
CA ALA A 71 -7.39 -74.40 -6.73
C ALA A 71 -7.45 -73.08 -7.53
N MET A 72 -7.11 -73.11 -8.84
CA MET A 72 -7.15 -71.96 -9.70
C MET A 72 -8.59 -71.58 -10.05
N ARG A 73 -9.47 -72.55 -10.25
CA ARG A 73 -10.92 -72.32 -10.44
C ARG A 73 -11.58 -71.72 -9.20
N GLU A 74 -11.25 -72.22 -8.04
CA GLU A 74 -11.72 -71.66 -6.75
C GLU A 74 -11.24 -70.21 -6.59
N TYR A 75 -9.99 -69.93 -6.91
CA TYR A 75 -9.41 -68.60 -6.85
C TYR A 75 -10.15 -67.61 -7.79
N LEU A 76 -10.40 -68.02 -9.04
CA LEU A 76 -11.17 -67.20 -10.02
C LEU A 76 -12.59 -66.97 -9.52
N SER A 77 -13.24 -67.98 -8.94
CA SER A 77 -14.59 -67.87 -8.37
C SER A 77 -14.65 -66.90 -7.21
N LYS A 78 -13.65 -66.92 -6.32
CA LYS A 78 -13.53 -65.95 -5.21
C LYS A 78 -13.33 -64.51 -5.69
N GLU A 79 -12.49 -64.32 -6.72
CA GLU A 79 -12.29 -63.01 -7.33
C GLU A 79 -13.62 -62.48 -7.92
N TYR A 80 -14.41 -63.32 -8.57
CA TYR A 80 -15.74 -63.00 -9.04
C TYR A 80 -16.68 -62.60 -7.89
N GLN A 81 -16.73 -63.40 -6.80
CA GLN A 81 -17.60 -63.12 -5.64
C GLN A 81 -17.31 -61.79 -5.02
N ILE A 82 -16.06 -61.34 -5.00
CA ILE A 82 -15.66 -60.03 -4.51
C ILE A 82 -16.05 -58.95 -5.53
N GLY A 83 -15.68 -59.13 -6.80
CA GLY A 83 -15.86 -58.14 -7.85
C GLY A 83 -17.32 -57.82 -8.11
N VAL A 84 -18.22 -58.79 -8.06
CA VAL A 84 -19.66 -58.59 -8.33
C VAL A 84 -20.36 -57.75 -7.25
N GLN A 85 -19.79 -57.64 -6.05
CA GLN A 85 -20.32 -56.81 -4.98
C GLN A 85 -19.93 -55.33 -5.11
N LEU A 86 -19.01 -55.01 -6.04
CA LEU A 86 -18.48 -53.68 -6.20
C LEU A 86 -19.20 -52.96 -7.37
N ASP A 87 -20.01 -51.97 -7.05
CA ASP A 87 -20.64 -51.07 -8.02
C ASP A 87 -20.22 -49.63 -7.75
N HIS A 88 -19.20 -49.18 -8.46
CA HIS A 88 -18.65 -47.84 -8.27
C HIS A 88 -18.09 -47.28 -9.60
N PRO A 89 -18.25 -45.98 -9.89
CA PRO A 89 -17.85 -45.40 -11.17
C PRO A 89 -16.36 -45.53 -11.49
N HIS A 90 -15.51 -45.69 -10.46
CA HIS A 90 -14.07 -45.80 -10.57
C HIS A 90 -13.51 -47.20 -10.28
N ILE A 91 -14.39 -48.21 -10.31
CA ILE A 91 -14.04 -49.63 -10.27
C ILE A 91 -14.56 -50.28 -11.52
N VAL A 92 -13.84 -51.23 -12.10
CA VAL A 92 -14.32 -52.03 -13.25
C VAL A 92 -15.50 -52.86 -12.79
N ARG A 93 -16.61 -52.77 -13.51
CA ARG A 93 -17.83 -53.55 -13.23
C ARG A 93 -17.64 -55.00 -13.64
N VAL A 94 -17.84 -55.91 -12.72
CA VAL A 94 -17.93 -57.36 -12.96
C VAL A 94 -19.39 -57.72 -13.20
N ASN A 95 -19.67 -58.41 -14.31
CA ASN A 95 -21.04 -58.75 -14.72
C ASN A 95 -21.45 -60.16 -14.34
N SER A 96 -20.67 -61.15 -14.74
CA SER A 96 -21.00 -62.58 -14.55
C SER A 96 -19.76 -63.47 -14.48
N LEU A 97 -19.96 -64.70 -14.01
CA LEU A 97 -19.01 -65.78 -14.14
C LEU A 97 -19.64 -66.81 -15.07
N GLU A 98 -18.99 -67.11 -16.17
CA GLU A 98 -19.55 -67.95 -17.25
C GLU A 98 -18.53 -68.95 -17.77
N GLU A 99 -19.02 -70.05 -18.37
CA GLU A 99 -18.17 -70.97 -19.13
C GLU A 99 -18.22 -70.53 -20.58
N ASP A 100 -17.10 -70.12 -21.16
CA ASP A 100 -16.98 -69.65 -22.54
C ASP A 100 -16.16 -70.65 -23.38
N PRO A 101 -16.53 -70.91 -24.63
CA PRO A 101 -15.86 -71.88 -25.46
C PRO A 101 -14.36 -71.61 -25.66
N LYS A 102 -13.95 -70.33 -25.68
CA LYS A 102 -12.56 -69.93 -25.91
C LYS A 102 -11.81 -69.63 -24.64
N ALA A 103 -12.45 -68.93 -23.70
CA ALA A 103 -11.82 -68.50 -22.45
C ALA A 103 -11.92 -69.56 -21.33
N GLY A 104 -12.78 -70.61 -21.46
CA GLY A 104 -13.14 -71.52 -20.38
C GLY A 104 -13.94 -70.81 -19.29
N LEU A 105 -13.86 -71.29 -18.04
CA LEU A 105 -14.44 -70.56 -16.92
C LEU A 105 -13.81 -69.16 -16.84
N CYS A 106 -14.65 -68.13 -17.00
CA CYS A 106 -14.17 -66.78 -17.06
C CYS A 106 -15.07 -65.76 -16.34
N ILE A 107 -14.46 -64.71 -15.81
CA ILE A 107 -15.15 -63.53 -15.30
C ILE A 107 -15.39 -62.62 -16.48
N VAL A 108 -16.66 -62.23 -16.71
CA VAL A 108 -17.07 -61.26 -17.68
C VAL A 108 -17.13 -59.88 -17.00
N MET A 109 -16.38 -58.91 -17.53
CA MET A 109 -16.32 -57.56 -16.99
C MET A 109 -16.41 -56.52 -18.08
N GLU A 110 -16.69 -55.25 -17.67
CA GLU A 110 -16.74 -54.15 -18.62
C GLU A 110 -15.39 -53.95 -19.31
N TYR A 111 -15.42 -53.62 -20.60
CA TYR A 111 -14.22 -53.21 -21.33
C TYR A 111 -13.99 -51.73 -21.15
N VAL A 112 -12.80 -51.35 -20.66
CA VAL A 112 -12.37 -49.96 -20.52
C VAL A 112 -11.44 -49.62 -21.68
N ASP A 113 -11.89 -48.73 -22.58
CA ASP A 113 -11.01 -48.15 -23.60
C ASP A 113 -10.08 -47.11 -22.96
N GLY A 114 -8.87 -47.54 -22.68
CA GLY A 114 -7.93 -46.70 -21.94
C GLY A 114 -6.53 -47.32 -21.83
N GLN A 115 -5.69 -46.67 -21.06
CA GLN A 115 -4.29 -47.06 -20.82
C GLN A 115 -4.03 -47.18 -19.33
N SER A 116 -2.92 -47.83 -18.94
CA SER A 116 -2.54 -47.89 -17.55
C SER A 116 -2.13 -46.52 -16.99
N LEU A 117 -2.19 -46.37 -15.66
CA LEU A 117 -1.76 -45.15 -14.98
C LEU A 117 -0.32 -44.78 -15.31
N ASP A 118 0.60 -45.76 -15.46
CA ASP A 118 1.99 -45.45 -15.82
C ASP A 118 2.13 -44.94 -17.27
N GLU A 119 1.40 -45.57 -18.24
CA GLU A 119 1.35 -45.12 -19.62
C GLU A 119 0.76 -43.71 -19.70
N TRP A 120 -0.33 -43.47 -18.98
CA TRP A 120 -0.92 -42.12 -18.89
C TRP A 120 0.01 -41.09 -18.28
N LEU A 121 0.73 -41.43 -17.20
CA LEU A 121 1.71 -40.51 -16.58
C LEU A 121 2.89 -40.20 -17.52
N ALA A 122 3.24 -41.13 -18.44
CA ALA A 122 4.27 -40.89 -19.45
C ALA A 122 3.87 -39.77 -20.43
N THR A 123 2.57 -39.54 -20.66
CA THR A 123 2.05 -38.42 -21.46
C THR A 123 2.20 -37.05 -20.76
N LYS A 124 2.74 -37.01 -19.54
CA LYS A 124 2.95 -35.80 -18.72
C LYS A 124 1.66 -34.98 -18.51
N PRO A 125 0.57 -35.58 -18.01
CA PRO A 125 -0.69 -34.86 -17.79
C PRO A 125 -0.53 -33.72 -16.79
N SER A 126 -1.42 -32.71 -16.89
CA SER A 126 -1.40 -31.55 -16.00
C SER A 126 -1.56 -31.95 -14.51
N VAL A 127 -1.08 -31.08 -13.62
CA VAL A 127 -1.25 -31.29 -12.17
C VAL A 127 -2.74 -31.37 -11.79
N ALA A 128 -3.59 -30.62 -12.46
CA ALA A 128 -5.04 -30.66 -12.22
C ALA A 128 -5.64 -32.01 -12.62
N ALA A 129 -5.29 -32.54 -13.80
CA ALA A 129 -5.70 -33.87 -14.24
C ALA A 129 -5.22 -34.96 -13.28
N ARG A 130 -3.93 -34.94 -12.89
CA ARG A 130 -3.39 -35.90 -11.89
C ARG A 130 -4.13 -35.82 -10.54
N LYS A 131 -4.51 -34.62 -10.09
CA LYS A 131 -5.30 -34.47 -8.85
C LYS A 131 -6.69 -35.04 -8.98
N ARG A 132 -7.34 -34.85 -10.13
CA ARG A 132 -8.67 -35.40 -10.40
C ARG A 132 -8.62 -36.93 -10.36
N ILE A 133 -7.71 -37.54 -11.13
CA ILE A 133 -7.54 -38.99 -11.16
C ILE A 133 -7.21 -39.55 -9.78
N PHE A 134 -6.30 -38.92 -9.03
CA PHE A 134 -5.96 -39.40 -7.70
C PHE A 134 -7.14 -39.31 -6.71
N ARG A 135 -8.02 -38.30 -6.83
CA ARG A 135 -9.25 -38.25 -6.01
C ARG A 135 -10.18 -39.41 -6.34
N GLN A 136 -10.34 -39.78 -7.61
CA GLN A 136 -11.17 -40.89 -8.03
C GLN A 136 -10.63 -42.22 -7.50
N ILE A 137 -9.29 -42.39 -7.48
CA ILE A 137 -8.65 -43.56 -6.86
C ILE A 137 -8.93 -43.61 -5.34
N LEU A 138 -8.81 -42.46 -4.66
CA LEU A 138 -9.13 -42.39 -3.23
C LEU A 138 -10.61 -42.70 -2.96
N ASP A 139 -11.52 -42.17 -3.77
CA ASP A 139 -12.96 -42.39 -3.69
C ASP A 139 -13.31 -43.89 -3.81
N ALA A 140 -12.76 -44.54 -4.84
CA ALA A 140 -12.92 -45.99 -5.03
C ALA A 140 -12.36 -46.82 -3.89
N MET A 141 -11.19 -46.47 -3.36
CA MET A 141 -10.57 -47.21 -2.26
C MET A 141 -11.29 -46.97 -0.92
N ASP A 142 -11.83 -45.77 -0.68
CA ASP A 142 -12.66 -45.47 0.50
C ASP A 142 -13.95 -46.30 0.46
N TYR A 143 -14.61 -46.38 -0.71
CA TYR A 143 -15.78 -47.23 -0.98
C TYR A 143 -15.51 -48.73 -0.69
N CYS A 144 -14.34 -49.25 -1.13
CA CYS A 144 -13.95 -50.62 -0.84
C CYS A 144 -13.71 -50.84 0.66
N HIS A 145 -12.99 -49.94 1.32
CA HIS A 145 -12.63 -50.04 2.73
C HIS A 145 -13.87 -49.95 3.66
N GLU A 146 -14.87 -49.14 3.30
CA GLU A 146 -16.15 -49.12 4.01
C GLU A 146 -16.88 -50.46 3.98
N ARG A 147 -16.64 -51.28 2.94
CA ARG A 147 -17.22 -52.63 2.77
C ARG A 147 -16.31 -53.73 3.25
N GLN A 148 -15.19 -53.38 3.94
CA GLN A 148 -14.20 -54.32 4.42
C GLN A 148 -13.54 -55.15 3.32
N ILE A 149 -13.45 -54.59 2.11
CA ILE A 149 -12.76 -55.19 0.97
C ILE A 149 -11.43 -54.44 0.77
N TRP A 150 -10.33 -55.19 0.87
CA TRP A 150 -8.98 -54.66 0.71
C TRP A 150 -8.45 -55.09 -0.66
N HIS A 151 -7.81 -54.18 -1.40
CA HIS A 151 -7.31 -54.46 -2.76
C HIS A 151 -6.00 -55.30 -2.72
N LEU A 152 -5.12 -54.97 -1.83
CA LEU A 152 -3.83 -55.63 -1.51
C LEU A 152 -2.79 -55.71 -2.66
N ASP A 153 -3.13 -55.38 -3.89
CA ASP A 153 -2.21 -55.29 -5.05
C ASP A 153 -2.41 -53.97 -5.83
N LEU A 154 -2.63 -52.86 -5.12
CA LEU A 154 -2.85 -51.56 -5.75
C LEU A 154 -1.54 -51.02 -6.32
N LYS A 155 -1.48 -50.95 -7.66
CA LYS A 155 -0.31 -50.50 -8.41
C LYS A 155 -0.74 -49.81 -9.72
N PRO A 156 0.15 -49.07 -10.42
CA PRO A 156 -0.22 -48.37 -11.64
C PRO A 156 -0.79 -49.22 -12.76
N SER A 157 -0.34 -50.50 -12.88
CA SER A 157 -0.87 -51.40 -13.90
C SER A 157 -2.31 -51.87 -13.64
N ASN A 158 -2.76 -51.83 -12.38
CA ASN A 158 -4.13 -52.17 -11.95
C ASN A 158 -5.07 -50.97 -11.88
N ILE A 159 -4.66 -49.84 -12.49
CA ILE A 159 -5.47 -48.66 -12.63
C ILE A 159 -5.49 -48.24 -14.11
N LEU A 160 -6.65 -48.32 -14.74
CA LEU A 160 -6.85 -47.86 -16.11
C LEU A 160 -7.33 -46.43 -16.10
N ILE A 161 -6.82 -45.63 -17.03
CA ILE A 161 -7.31 -44.28 -17.31
C ILE A 161 -8.00 -44.30 -18.66
N THR A 162 -9.23 -43.86 -18.70
CA THR A 162 -10.02 -43.78 -19.94
C THR A 162 -9.29 -42.96 -21.01
N LYS A 163 -9.56 -43.23 -22.28
CA LYS A 163 -8.88 -42.62 -23.44
C LYS A 163 -8.96 -41.10 -23.43
N ASP A 164 -10.05 -40.53 -22.94
CA ASP A 164 -10.21 -39.09 -22.73
C ASP A 164 -9.42 -38.52 -21.54
N GLY A 165 -8.80 -39.39 -20.73
CA GLY A 165 -8.04 -39.03 -19.55
C GLY A 165 -8.87 -38.47 -18.38
N GLN A 166 -10.21 -38.68 -18.42
CA GLN A 166 -11.12 -38.08 -17.45
C GLN A 166 -11.44 -38.99 -16.26
N ALA A 167 -11.44 -40.32 -16.46
CA ALA A 167 -11.82 -41.27 -15.42
C ALA A 167 -10.73 -42.32 -15.14
N ALA A 168 -10.58 -42.65 -13.86
CA ALA A 168 -9.82 -43.82 -13.42
C ALA A 168 -10.78 -44.99 -13.19
N LYS A 169 -10.34 -46.20 -13.52
CA LYS A 169 -11.00 -47.49 -13.24
C LYS A 169 -10.00 -48.42 -12.59
N ILE A 170 -10.27 -48.82 -11.35
CA ILE A 170 -9.48 -49.85 -10.65
C ILE A 170 -9.90 -51.23 -11.12
N ILE A 171 -8.93 -52.08 -11.42
CA ILE A 171 -9.12 -53.42 -11.90
C ILE A 171 -8.41 -54.43 -10.98
N ASP A 172 -8.78 -55.70 -11.06
CA ASP A 172 -8.06 -56.84 -10.51
C ASP A 172 -8.03 -56.91 -8.97
N PHE A 173 -9.11 -57.43 -8.39
CA PHE A 173 -9.27 -57.71 -6.95
C PHE A 173 -8.82 -59.12 -6.53
N GLY A 174 -7.98 -59.77 -7.35
CA GLY A 174 -7.61 -61.18 -7.18
C GLY A 174 -6.79 -61.50 -5.92
N LEU A 175 -6.27 -60.50 -5.19
CA LEU A 175 -5.56 -60.69 -3.93
C LEU A 175 -6.36 -60.24 -2.70
N SER A 176 -7.63 -59.94 -2.88
CA SER A 176 -8.48 -59.34 -1.84
C SER A 176 -8.84 -60.31 -0.69
N ASP A 177 -8.34 -61.56 -0.68
CA ASP A 177 -8.59 -62.53 0.37
C ASP A 177 -7.44 -62.57 1.41
N ASN A 178 -7.83 -62.59 2.68
CA ASN A 178 -6.94 -62.64 3.85
C ASN A 178 -6.09 -63.92 4.01
N SER A 179 -6.24 -64.88 3.12
CA SER A 179 -5.43 -66.11 3.15
C SER A 179 -4.05 -65.83 2.57
N GLY A 180 -3.07 -65.51 3.34
CA GLY A 180 -1.66 -65.20 2.96
C GLY A 180 -0.97 -66.11 1.93
N PHE A 181 -1.72 -66.92 1.23
CA PHE A 181 -1.30 -67.90 0.24
C PHE A 181 -0.86 -67.29 -1.12
N ALA A 182 -1.50 -66.20 -1.54
CA ALA A 182 -1.26 -65.63 -2.85
C ALA A 182 0.07 -64.85 -2.98
N PHE A 183 0.63 -64.37 -1.91
CA PHE A 183 1.83 -63.51 -1.96
C PHE A 183 3.14 -64.30 -2.15
N ARG A 184 3.17 -65.60 -1.80
CA ARG A 184 4.38 -66.43 -1.91
C ARG A 184 4.72 -66.84 -3.34
N GLN A 185 3.77 -66.88 -4.25
CA GLN A 185 3.98 -67.35 -5.62
C GLN A 185 4.08 -66.23 -6.69
N THR A 186 3.60 -65.04 -6.42
CA THR A 186 3.63 -63.98 -7.39
C THR A 186 4.81 -63.02 -7.12
N GLY A 187 5.80 -63.04 -8.02
CA GLY A 187 6.86 -62.01 -8.08
C GLY A 187 6.32 -60.63 -8.32
N GLY A 188 5.38 -60.18 -7.48
CA GLY A 188 4.70 -58.88 -7.54
C GLY A 188 5.68 -57.73 -7.43
N THR A 189 5.34 -56.60 -8.02
CA THR A 189 6.17 -55.39 -8.05
C THR A 189 6.42 -54.91 -6.62
N ARG A 190 7.54 -55.33 -6.01
CA ARG A 190 7.96 -55.03 -4.62
C ARG A 190 7.84 -53.57 -4.21
N LYS A 191 7.74 -52.66 -5.18
CA LYS A 191 7.73 -51.23 -4.98
C LYS A 191 6.46 -50.65 -4.32
N TYR A 192 5.29 -51.29 -4.51
CA TYR A 192 4.01 -50.84 -3.97
C TYR A 192 3.48 -51.73 -2.84
N ALA A 193 4.03 -52.94 -2.72
CA ALA A 193 3.67 -53.88 -1.65
C ALA A 193 4.15 -53.34 -0.28
N ALA A 194 3.29 -53.43 0.73
CA ALA A 194 3.59 -53.01 2.07
C ALA A 194 4.60 -53.98 2.74
N PRO A 195 5.42 -53.53 3.71
CA PRO A 195 6.42 -54.36 4.37
C PRO A 195 5.85 -55.64 5.01
N GLU A 196 4.67 -55.55 5.63
CA GLU A 196 3.96 -56.70 6.22
C GLU A 196 3.56 -57.74 5.18
N GLN A 197 3.16 -57.32 3.98
CA GLN A 197 2.88 -58.22 2.87
C GLN A 197 4.12 -58.94 2.38
N LEU A 198 5.25 -58.23 2.28
CA LEU A 198 6.55 -58.81 1.90
C LEU A 198 7.09 -59.78 2.95
N ALA A 199 6.74 -59.56 4.21
CA ALA A 199 7.09 -60.42 5.32
C ALA A 199 6.14 -61.61 5.51
N GLY A 200 5.09 -61.76 4.68
CA GLY A 200 4.08 -62.82 4.81
C GLY A 200 3.19 -62.68 6.05
N GLN A 201 3.07 -61.49 6.61
CA GLN A 201 2.19 -61.18 7.74
C GLN A 201 0.78 -60.89 7.27
N VAL A 202 -0.18 -60.84 8.20
CA VAL A 202 -1.56 -60.48 7.91
C VAL A 202 -1.60 -59.06 7.37
N ALA A 203 -2.16 -58.86 6.16
CA ALA A 203 -2.36 -57.61 5.51
C ALA A 203 -3.80 -57.12 5.70
N ASP A 204 -3.99 -55.82 5.88
CA ASP A 204 -5.29 -55.19 5.99
C ASP A 204 -5.37 -53.91 5.16
N HIS A 205 -6.43 -53.10 5.34
CA HIS A 205 -6.64 -51.81 4.67
C HIS A 205 -5.43 -50.85 4.73
N ARG A 206 -4.56 -50.97 5.76
CA ARG A 206 -3.37 -50.15 5.94
C ARG A 206 -2.26 -50.49 4.94
N SER A 207 -2.32 -51.69 4.33
CA SER A 207 -1.43 -52.09 3.24
C SER A 207 -1.83 -51.32 1.94
N ASP A 208 -3.12 -51.13 1.71
CA ASP A 208 -3.59 -50.26 0.60
C ASP A 208 -3.21 -48.78 0.83
N ILE A 209 -3.24 -48.30 2.09
CA ILE A 209 -2.74 -46.94 2.43
C ILE A 209 -1.27 -46.78 2.09
N TYR A 210 -0.45 -47.82 2.30
CA TYR A 210 0.95 -47.81 1.90
C TYR A 210 1.11 -47.73 0.37
N ALA A 211 0.34 -48.53 -0.37
CA ALA A 211 0.30 -48.51 -1.84
C ALA A 211 -0.16 -47.15 -2.38
N LEU A 212 -1.22 -46.55 -1.81
CA LEU A 212 -1.68 -45.20 -2.11
C LEU A 212 -0.59 -44.14 -1.88
N GLY A 213 0.22 -44.30 -0.83
CA GLY A 213 1.40 -43.46 -0.58
C GLY A 213 2.43 -43.56 -1.71
N GLY A 214 2.65 -44.78 -2.23
CA GLY A 214 3.51 -45.07 -3.40
C GLY A 214 2.98 -44.41 -4.70
N LEU A 215 1.68 -44.55 -4.95
CA LEU A 215 1.01 -43.90 -6.07
C LEU A 215 1.07 -42.38 -5.97
N LEU A 216 0.83 -41.82 -4.78
CA LEU A 216 0.93 -40.39 -4.52
C LEU A 216 2.35 -39.87 -4.82
N LYS A 217 3.38 -40.61 -4.39
CA LYS A 217 4.78 -40.28 -4.70
C LYS A 217 5.07 -40.34 -6.21
N ARG A 218 4.52 -41.34 -6.92
CA ARG A 218 4.66 -41.47 -8.38
C ARG A 218 4.00 -40.35 -9.13
N MET A 219 2.77 -39.97 -8.74
CA MET A 219 1.98 -38.94 -9.41
C MET A 219 2.45 -37.52 -9.06
N PHE A 220 3.04 -37.31 -7.86
CA PHE A 220 3.41 -35.99 -7.35
C PHE A 220 4.76 -36.01 -6.61
N PRO A 221 5.88 -36.19 -7.31
CA PRO A 221 7.19 -36.42 -6.69
C PRO A 221 7.66 -35.29 -5.76
N TYR A 222 7.22 -34.05 -6.00
CA TYR A 222 7.63 -32.86 -5.23
C TYR A 222 6.50 -32.27 -4.38
N ARG A 223 5.36 -32.96 -4.25
CA ARG A 223 4.19 -32.49 -3.48
C ARG A 223 3.78 -33.54 -2.46
N TYR A 224 3.01 -33.12 -1.46
CA TYR A 224 2.42 -33.99 -0.45
C TYR A 224 3.42 -34.82 0.37
N GLY A 225 4.67 -34.35 0.51
CA GLY A 225 5.74 -35.10 1.19
C GLY A 225 5.38 -35.56 2.61
N ARG A 226 4.51 -34.81 3.33
CA ARG A 226 4.01 -35.25 4.65
C ARG A 226 3.06 -36.43 4.54
N ALA A 227 2.13 -36.40 3.60
CA ALA A 227 1.18 -37.51 3.38
C ALA A 227 1.92 -38.76 2.92
N ILE A 228 2.84 -38.63 1.96
CA ILE A 228 3.68 -39.72 1.45
C ILE A 228 4.49 -40.38 2.60
N ARG A 229 5.23 -39.57 3.38
CA ARG A 229 6.04 -40.09 4.49
C ARG A 229 5.20 -40.80 5.56
N ARG A 230 3.97 -40.35 5.82
CA ARG A 230 3.08 -41.00 6.79
C ARG A 230 2.47 -42.27 6.24
N ALA A 231 2.01 -42.26 4.97
CA ALA A 231 1.43 -43.44 4.34
C ALA A 231 2.46 -44.59 4.20
N GLN A 232 3.72 -44.24 3.89
CA GLN A 232 4.81 -45.22 3.70
C GLN A 232 5.61 -45.54 4.99
N ARG A 233 5.03 -45.41 6.20
CA ARG A 233 5.63 -45.89 7.43
C ARG A 233 5.72 -47.40 7.41
N LEU A 234 6.86 -47.95 7.94
CA LEU A 234 7.05 -49.40 8.08
C LEU A 234 6.00 -49.99 9.00
N ASP A 235 5.77 -49.37 10.15
CA ASP A 235 4.75 -49.75 11.12
C ASP A 235 3.35 -49.34 10.64
N PRO A 236 2.41 -50.29 10.36
CA PRO A 236 1.05 -50.00 9.92
C PRO A 236 0.27 -49.12 10.90
N ASN A 237 0.52 -49.20 12.21
CA ASN A 237 -0.17 -48.41 13.22
C ASN A 237 0.22 -46.91 13.16
N LYS A 238 1.35 -46.58 12.55
CA LYS A 238 1.83 -45.21 12.37
C LYS A 238 1.40 -44.59 11.03
N ARG A 239 0.68 -45.35 10.17
CA ARG A 239 0.08 -44.87 8.93
C ARG A 239 -1.25 -44.16 9.20
N PRO A 240 -1.78 -43.36 8.26
CA PRO A 240 -3.21 -42.96 8.28
C PRO A 240 -4.08 -44.22 8.40
N GLN A 241 -5.06 -44.20 9.29
CA GLN A 241 -5.90 -45.39 9.56
C GLN A 241 -7.12 -45.47 8.62
N SER A 242 -7.27 -44.53 7.65
CA SER A 242 -8.29 -44.55 6.61
C SER A 242 -7.83 -43.76 5.39
N VAL A 243 -8.49 -44.00 4.28
CA VAL A 243 -8.29 -43.20 3.02
C VAL A 243 -8.62 -41.75 3.28
N ALA A 244 -9.71 -41.48 4.00
CA ALA A 244 -10.12 -40.11 4.38
C ALA A 244 -9.03 -39.40 5.23
N ALA A 245 -8.38 -40.13 6.17
CA ALA A 245 -7.25 -39.61 6.96
C ALA A 245 -6.05 -39.27 6.08
N LEU A 246 -5.75 -40.05 5.05
CA LEU A 246 -4.72 -39.76 4.05
C LEU A 246 -5.09 -38.51 3.25
N ALA A 247 -6.32 -38.42 2.76
CA ALA A 247 -6.84 -37.27 2.01
C ALA A 247 -6.75 -35.97 2.82
N LYS A 248 -7.05 -36.02 4.12
CA LYS A 248 -6.92 -34.86 5.04
C LYS A 248 -5.48 -34.34 5.13
N LEU A 249 -4.47 -35.24 5.07
CA LEU A 249 -3.06 -34.85 5.07
C LEU A 249 -2.63 -34.14 3.77
N MET A 250 -3.38 -34.30 2.69
CA MET A 250 -3.12 -33.65 1.39
C MET A 250 -3.71 -32.24 1.30
N ARG A 251 -4.58 -31.84 2.23
CA ARG A 251 -5.16 -30.47 2.24
C ARG A 251 -4.06 -29.44 2.49
N PRO A 252 -3.99 -28.37 1.66
CA PRO A 252 -3.03 -27.29 1.87
C PRO A 252 -3.37 -26.52 3.15
N ARG A 253 -2.34 -26.20 3.94
CA ARG A 253 -2.48 -25.38 5.16
C ARG A 253 -2.25 -23.89 4.85
N TRP A 254 -2.91 -23.38 3.81
CA TRP A 254 -2.77 -21.98 3.38
C TRP A 254 -3.16 -20.97 4.49
N TRP A 255 -4.05 -21.34 5.41
CA TRP A 255 -4.42 -20.51 6.56
C TRP A 255 -3.23 -20.22 7.51
N LEU A 256 -2.21 -21.09 7.59
CA LEU A 256 -0.99 -20.82 8.36
C LEU A 256 -0.19 -19.67 7.75
N TRP A 257 -0.18 -19.55 6.43
CA TRP A 257 0.44 -18.42 5.74
C TRP A 257 -0.33 -17.14 5.98
N LEU A 258 -1.67 -17.17 6.00
CA LEU A 258 -2.50 -16.01 6.36
C LEU A 258 -2.25 -15.60 7.81
N LEU A 259 -2.17 -16.55 8.73
CA LEU A 259 -1.88 -16.27 10.13
C LEU A 259 -0.47 -15.69 10.30
N LEU A 260 0.52 -16.18 9.56
CA LEU A 260 1.88 -15.62 9.55
C LEU A 260 1.89 -14.19 9.00
N VAL A 261 1.21 -13.93 7.89
CA VAL A 261 1.09 -12.58 7.30
C VAL A 261 0.38 -11.64 8.27
N LEU A 262 -0.69 -12.09 8.92
CA LEU A 262 -1.40 -11.31 9.95
C LEU A 262 -0.48 -10.98 11.13
N LEU A 263 0.27 -11.96 11.64
CA LEU A 263 1.21 -11.75 12.75
C LEU A 263 2.34 -10.79 12.37
N ILE A 264 2.88 -10.91 11.14
CA ILE A 264 3.87 -9.96 10.62
C ILE A 264 3.24 -8.56 10.49
N GLY A 265 2.02 -8.45 9.97
CA GLY A 265 1.27 -7.19 9.87
C GLY A 265 1.07 -6.54 11.24
N LEU A 266 0.61 -7.29 12.24
CA LEU A 266 0.45 -6.84 13.62
C LEU A 266 1.78 -6.43 14.26
N PHE A 267 2.84 -7.20 14.03
CA PHE A 267 4.18 -6.85 14.49
C PHE A 267 4.70 -5.57 13.85
N CYS A 268 4.55 -5.41 12.52
CA CYS A 268 4.90 -4.17 11.82
C CYS A 268 4.06 -3.00 12.32
N TRP A 269 2.75 -3.17 12.54
CA TRP A 269 1.87 -2.14 13.10
C TRP A 269 2.27 -1.77 14.53
N TRP A 270 2.58 -2.74 15.39
CA TRP A 270 3.05 -2.51 16.75
C TRP A 270 4.42 -1.82 16.78
N MET A 271 5.32 -2.19 15.88
CA MET A 271 6.65 -1.57 15.72
C MET A 271 6.59 -0.20 15.04
N HIS A 272 5.47 0.14 14.37
CA HIS A 272 5.36 1.38 13.60
C HIS A 272 5.31 2.59 14.56
N PRO A 273 6.29 3.50 14.53
CA PRO A 273 6.40 4.59 15.49
C PRO A 273 5.55 5.82 15.14
N ASN A 274 4.83 5.85 13.99
CA ASN A 274 4.06 7.03 13.55
C ASN A 274 3.07 7.47 14.63
N GLY A 275 3.05 8.76 14.89
CA GLY A 275 2.16 9.36 15.88
C GLY A 275 2.58 9.17 17.35
N LYS A 276 3.58 8.33 17.65
CA LYS A 276 4.05 8.16 19.04
C LYS A 276 4.94 9.32 19.46
N ILE A 277 4.67 9.85 20.65
CA ILE A 277 5.46 10.89 21.29
C ILE A 277 6.52 10.21 22.18
N PHE A 278 7.74 10.71 22.14
CA PHE A 278 8.85 10.20 22.95
C PHE A 278 9.75 11.33 23.42
N PRO A 279 10.37 11.20 24.62
CA PRO A 279 11.29 12.19 25.11
C PRO A 279 12.62 12.17 24.35
N VAL A 280 13.17 13.34 24.14
CA VAL A 280 14.48 13.58 23.49
C VAL A 280 15.31 14.43 24.43
N LYS A 281 16.47 13.94 24.81
CA LYS A 281 17.43 14.72 25.61
C LYS A 281 18.33 15.51 24.63
N LEU A 282 18.30 16.82 24.74
CA LEU A 282 19.18 17.73 23.99
C LEU A 282 20.60 17.72 24.55
N ASP A 283 21.55 18.19 23.78
CA ASP A 283 22.96 18.33 24.22
C ASP A 283 23.10 19.27 25.42
N SER A 284 22.18 20.23 25.57
CA SER A 284 22.05 21.11 26.75
C SER A 284 21.58 20.38 28.02
N GLY A 285 21.26 19.06 27.93
CA GLY A 285 20.70 18.28 29.04
C GLY A 285 19.19 18.40 29.22
N GLN A 286 18.54 19.31 28.52
CA GLN A 286 17.10 19.52 28.56
C GLN A 286 16.34 18.39 27.88
N THR A 287 15.15 18.07 28.40
CA THR A 287 14.27 17.07 27.77
C THR A 287 13.14 17.76 27.01
N VAL A 288 13.03 17.49 25.72
CA VAL A 288 11.95 17.92 24.86
C VAL A 288 11.22 16.68 24.30
N TYR A 289 10.11 16.86 23.64
CA TYR A 289 9.32 15.74 23.13
C TYR A 289 9.19 15.81 21.63
N ALA A 290 9.31 14.65 20.99
CA ALA A 290 9.18 14.53 19.54
C ALA A 290 8.14 13.48 19.16
N LYS A 291 7.42 13.75 18.08
CA LYS A 291 6.41 12.87 17.46
C LYS A 291 6.89 12.44 16.09
N VAL A 292 6.85 11.14 15.80
CA VAL A 292 7.21 10.64 14.47
C VAL A 292 6.11 11.01 13.47
N LEU A 293 6.45 11.82 12.47
CA LEU A 293 5.57 12.18 11.37
C LEU A 293 5.54 11.09 10.29
N SER A 294 6.73 10.63 9.91
CA SER A 294 6.89 9.59 8.91
C SER A 294 8.10 8.72 9.19
N HIS A 295 7.85 7.44 9.41
CA HIS A 295 8.92 6.45 9.57
C HIS A 295 9.70 6.24 8.26
N TRP A 296 9.00 6.23 7.13
CA TRP A 296 9.59 6.03 5.81
C TRP A 296 10.51 7.20 5.39
N HIS A 297 10.04 8.43 5.60
CA HIS A 297 10.83 9.63 5.31
C HIS A 297 11.77 10.00 6.46
N ARG A 298 11.71 9.27 7.57
CA ARG A 298 12.49 9.51 8.79
C ARG A 298 12.39 10.97 9.26
N THR A 299 11.15 11.43 9.44
CA THR A 299 10.86 12.80 9.89
C THR A 299 10.11 12.81 11.21
N VAL A 300 10.40 13.82 12.02
CA VAL A 300 9.75 14.08 13.30
C VAL A 300 9.37 15.55 13.43
N ALA A 301 8.37 15.82 14.27
CA ALA A 301 8.08 17.14 14.79
C ALA A 301 8.40 17.21 16.29
N PHE A 302 8.87 18.36 16.78
CA PHE A 302 8.82 18.65 18.21
C PHE A 302 7.40 19.02 18.59
N VAL A 303 6.96 18.50 19.74
CA VAL A 303 5.58 18.64 20.24
C VAL A 303 5.56 18.95 21.73
N ASN A 304 4.46 19.51 22.20
CA ASN A 304 4.18 19.54 23.62
C ASN A 304 3.70 18.14 24.07
N PRO A 305 4.23 17.56 25.14
CA PRO A 305 3.82 16.23 25.61
C PRO A 305 2.38 16.19 26.12
N ASN A 306 1.83 17.35 26.46
CA ASN A 306 0.47 17.51 26.95
C ASN A 306 -0.24 18.61 26.15
N GLU A 307 -1.02 18.20 25.14
CA GLU A 307 -1.72 19.13 24.23
C GLU A 307 -2.68 20.10 24.95
N SER A 308 -3.13 19.76 26.16
CA SER A 308 -4.08 20.55 26.96
C SER A 308 -3.43 21.55 27.94
N LYS A 309 -2.10 21.53 28.11
CA LYS A 309 -1.38 22.37 29.07
C LYS A 309 -0.24 23.14 28.39
N LYS A 310 -0.04 24.39 28.85
CA LYS A 310 1.16 25.17 28.50
C LYS A 310 2.35 24.64 29.28
N TRP A 311 3.57 24.87 28.80
CA TRP A 311 4.79 24.54 29.55
C TRP A 311 4.91 25.27 30.86
N LEU A 312 4.28 26.42 31.01
CA LEU A 312 4.18 27.14 32.30
C LEU A 312 3.62 26.28 33.45
N ASP A 313 2.77 25.32 33.11
CA ASP A 313 2.11 24.42 34.06
C ASP A 313 2.83 23.09 34.22
N ILE A 314 4.00 22.91 33.58
CA ILE A 314 4.76 21.67 33.55
C ILE A 314 6.11 21.91 34.27
N ALA A 315 6.39 21.14 35.31
CA ALA A 315 7.69 21.10 35.91
C ALA A 315 8.77 20.70 34.88
N ASN A 316 9.90 21.40 34.84
CA ASN A 316 11.02 21.21 33.92
C ASN A 316 10.75 21.66 32.48
N ALA A 317 10.01 22.74 32.28
CA ALA A 317 9.93 23.42 31.00
C ALA A 317 11.33 23.76 30.44
N PRO A 318 11.55 23.66 29.12
CA PRO A 318 12.80 24.09 28.51
C PRO A 318 13.16 25.53 28.90
N ALA A 319 14.42 25.75 29.28
CA ALA A 319 14.92 27.03 29.80
C ALA A 319 16.36 27.30 29.31
N GLY A 320 16.79 28.57 29.37
CA GLY A 320 18.13 28.95 28.90
C GLY A 320 18.27 28.86 27.37
N ASP A 321 19.44 28.47 26.94
CA ASP A 321 19.73 28.39 25.49
C ASP A 321 19.26 27.05 24.91
N MET A 322 18.48 27.12 23.82
CA MET A 322 17.98 25.95 23.12
C MET A 322 18.46 25.93 21.69
N ILE A 323 19.20 24.89 21.34
CA ILE A 323 19.57 24.57 19.96
C ILE A 323 18.69 23.41 19.52
N ILE A 324 17.81 23.66 18.57
CA ILE A 324 17.00 22.59 17.97
C ILE A 324 17.92 21.72 17.11
N PRO A 325 18.07 20.40 17.38
CA PRO A 325 18.92 19.55 16.57
C PRO A 325 18.26 19.30 15.21
N SER A 326 19.06 19.30 14.14
CA SER A 326 18.56 18.94 12.79
C SER A 326 18.21 17.46 12.67
N ARG A 327 18.79 16.62 13.56
CA ARG A 327 18.55 15.16 13.62
C ARG A 327 18.49 14.70 15.06
N ILE A 328 17.64 13.70 15.29
CA ILE A 328 17.54 13.03 16.59
C ILE A 328 17.60 11.51 16.38
N ARG A 329 18.06 10.79 17.39
CA ARG A 329 18.09 9.34 17.40
C ARG A 329 16.95 8.80 18.25
N CYS A 330 16.11 7.94 17.64
CA CYS A 330 15.04 7.25 18.32
C CYS A 330 15.08 5.77 17.99
N ARG A 331 15.06 4.89 19.01
CA ARG A 331 15.09 3.42 18.83
C ARG A 331 16.18 2.95 17.88
N GLY A 332 17.37 3.53 17.96
CA GLY A 332 18.50 3.18 17.11
C GLY A 332 18.52 3.79 15.71
N MET A 333 17.46 4.49 15.30
CA MET A 333 17.34 5.12 13.98
C MET A 333 17.46 6.64 14.08
N ASN A 334 18.05 7.25 13.03
CA ASN A 334 18.18 8.70 12.91
C ASN A 334 16.99 9.27 12.18
N TYR A 335 16.33 10.26 12.77
CA TYR A 335 15.24 11.03 12.18
C TYR A 335 15.68 12.48 11.97
N ARG A 336 15.19 13.10 10.91
CA ARG A 336 15.33 14.54 10.66
C ARG A 336 14.20 15.28 11.37
N VAL A 337 14.54 16.33 12.09
CA VAL A 337 13.56 17.26 12.63
C VAL A 337 13.11 18.14 11.49
N SER A 338 11.87 18.03 11.08
CA SER A 338 11.30 18.77 9.94
C SER A 338 10.26 19.79 10.33
N GLU A 339 9.67 19.65 11.51
CA GLU A 339 8.59 20.51 11.98
C GLU A 339 8.71 20.80 13.47
N ILE A 340 8.17 21.95 13.84
CA ILE A 340 7.86 22.34 15.21
C ILE A 340 6.34 22.47 15.23
N ASP A 341 5.67 21.62 15.97
CA ASP A 341 4.20 21.55 15.97
C ASP A 341 3.56 22.69 16.75
N SER A 342 2.25 22.83 16.62
CA SER A 342 1.50 23.86 17.33
C SER A 342 1.71 23.75 18.84
N ASN A 343 1.91 24.87 19.49
CA ASN A 343 2.19 24.98 20.93
C ASN A 343 3.39 24.16 21.45
N ALA A 344 4.28 23.69 20.58
CA ALA A 344 5.37 22.78 20.97
C ALA A 344 6.21 23.30 22.14
N PHE A 345 6.48 24.60 22.22
CA PHE A 345 7.22 25.29 23.26
C PHE A 345 6.45 26.48 23.84
N ASN A 346 5.12 26.48 23.77
CA ASN A 346 4.29 27.56 24.29
C ASN A 346 4.41 27.64 25.81
N GLY A 347 4.79 28.80 26.30
CA GLY A 347 4.98 29.03 27.75
C GLY A 347 6.35 28.64 28.28
N CYS A 348 7.35 28.37 27.42
CA CYS A 348 8.75 28.25 27.86
C CYS A 348 9.32 29.61 28.26
N SER A 349 8.79 30.19 29.34
CA SER A 349 9.04 31.57 29.76
C SER A 349 10.52 31.89 30.06
N ASN A 350 11.29 30.88 30.44
CA ASN A 350 12.71 31.01 30.79
C ASN A 350 13.67 30.67 29.65
N LEU A 351 13.15 30.46 28.43
CA LEU A 351 13.96 30.26 27.24
C LEU A 351 14.64 31.59 26.86
N THR A 352 15.97 31.60 26.77
CA THR A 352 16.75 32.83 26.55
C THR A 352 17.20 33.00 25.11
N HIS A 353 17.73 31.95 24.48
CA HIS A 353 18.14 31.95 23.08
C HIS A 353 17.58 30.74 22.34
N LEU A 354 17.28 30.94 21.07
CA LEU A 354 16.73 29.89 20.22
C LEU A 354 17.48 29.83 18.89
N ILE A 355 18.03 28.66 18.56
CA ILE A 355 18.60 28.38 17.25
C ILE A 355 17.72 27.37 16.54
N ILE A 356 17.14 27.80 15.43
CA ILE A 356 16.33 26.96 14.52
C ILE A 356 17.22 26.55 13.35
N PRO A 357 17.58 25.26 13.21
CA PRO A 357 18.48 24.82 12.17
C PRO A 357 17.82 24.78 10.79
N GLU A 358 18.65 24.69 9.76
CA GLU A 358 18.18 24.32 8.42
C GLU A 358 17.56 22.91 8.42
N GLY A 359 16.51 22.73 7.61
CA GLY A 359 15.73 21.49 7.54
C GLY A 359 14.35 21.57 8.17
N ILE A 360 14.10 22.55 9.04
CA ILE A 360 12.76 22.87 9.55
C ILE A 360 11.93 23.44 8.41
N LYS A 361 10.78 22.80 8.14
CA LYS A 361 9.86 23.18 7.05
C LYS A 361 8.58 23.84 7.55
N ARG A 362 8.16 23.55 8.78
CA ARG A 362 6.94 24.09 9.39
C ARG A 362 7.21 24.53 10.83
N ILE A 363 6.69 25.70 11.18
CA ILE A 363 6.58 26.21 12.54
C ILE A 363 5.08 26.44 12.80
N GLY A 364 4.53 25.69 13.74
CA GLY A 364 3.09 25.64 14.01
C GLY A 364 2.56 26.83 14.81
N TRP A 365 1.27 26.89 14.96
CA TRP A 365 0.55 27.93 15.70
C TRP A 365 1.03 28.02 17.16
N GLY A 366 1.35 29.24 17.61
CA GLY A 366 1.76 29.49 18.98
C GLY A 366 2.96 28.68 19.46
N SER A 367 3.75 28.11 18.57
CA SER A 367 4.78 27.10 18.93
C SER A 367 5.84 27.63 19.93
N PHE A 368 6.17 28.91 19.91
CA PHE A 368 7.02 29.58 20.86
C PHE A 368 6.28 30.76 21.55
N GLY A 369 4.97 30.66 21.69
CA GLY A 369 4.17 31.67 22.35
C GLY A 369 4.56 31.80 23.83
N ALA A 370 4.49 33.02 24.37
CA ALA A 370 4.82 33.31 25.76
C ALA A 370 6.24 32.91 26.21
N CYS A 371 7.22 32.90 25.29
CA CYS A 371 8.64 32.76 25.60
C CYS A 371 9.18 34.14 25.97
N TYR A 372 8.76 34.64 27.14
CA TYR A 372 8.98 36.04 27.56
C TYR A 372 10.44 36.49 27.61
N GLN A 373 11.37 35.56 27.95
CA GLN A 373 12.79 35.87 28.07
C GLN A 373 13.59 35.56 26.79
N LEU A 374 12.94 35.12 25.71
CA LEU A 374 13.60 34.91 24.43
C LEU A 374 14.13 36.25 23.91
N LYS A 375 15.44 36.43 23.93
CA LYS A 375 16.13 37.70 23.70
C LYS A 375 17.00 37.67 22.44
N ASP A 376 17.55 38.85 22.14
CA ASP A 376 18.51 39.10 21.06
C ASP A 376 17.97 38.82 19.67
N THR A 377 18.63 37.98 18.89
CA THR A 377 18.33 37.76 17.47
C THR A 377 17.70 36.41 17.21
N LEU A 378 16.52 36.43 16.60
CA LEU A 378 15.89 35.21 16.07
C LEU A 378 16.17 35.09 14.56
N VAL A 379 16.66 33.92 14.15
CA VAL A 379 16.90 33.63 12.73
C VAL A 379 15.85 32.63 12.23
N ILE A 380 15.07 33.02 11.23
CA ILE A 380 14.14 32.13 10.51
C ILE A 380 14.91 31.46 9.36
N PRO A 381 15.02 30.11 9.33
CA PRO A 381 15.87 29.41 8.37
C PRO A 381 15.32 29.43 6.95
N LYS A 382 16.22 29.31 5.97
CA LYS A 382 15.87 29.28 4.54
C LYS A 382 14.98 28.10 4.15
N SER A 383 15.11 26.99 4.88
CA SER A 383 14.34 25.76 4.63
C SER A 383 12.85 25.87 4.98
N LEU A 384 12.43 26.92 5.71
CA LEU A 384 11.05 27.08 6.16
C LEU A 384 10.11 27.24 4.96
N LYS A 385 9.00 26.47 4.96
CA LYS A 385 7.95 26.50 3.95
C LYS A 385 6.62 27.01 4.49
N ARG A 386 6.41 26.91 5.79
CA ARG A 386 5.18 27.36 6.46
C ARG A 386 5.49 27.84 7.87
N ILE A 387 4.98 29.01 8.20
CA ILE A 387 4.88 29.53 9.56
C ILE A 387 3.41 29.87 9.82
N GLU A 388 2.91 29.47 10.99
CA GLU A 388 1.52 29.68 11.36
C GLU A 388 1.39 30.91 12.26
N PRO A 389 0.18 31.52 12.34
CA PRO A 389 -0.05 32.72 13.15
C PRO A 389 0.37 32.51 14.61
N LEU A 390 0.75 33.59 15.28
CA LEU A 390 1.15 33.63 16.69
C LEU A 390 2.35 32.73 17.05
N ALA A 391 3.10 32.22 16.07
CA ALA A 391 4.21 31.31 16.29
C ALA A 391 5.22 31.81 17.38
N PHE A 392 5.44 33.13 17.46
CA PHE A 392 6.30 33.78 18.42
C PHE A 392 5.56 34.92 19.19
N THR A 393 4.29 34.72 19.50
CA THR A 393 3.53 35.71 20.25
C THR A 393 4.10 35.94 21.65
N ASP A 394 4.04 37.15 22.19
CA ASP A 394 4.50 37.52 23.53
C ASP A 394 5.99 37.18 23.80
N CYS A 395 6.84 37.17 22.78
CA CYS A 395 8.31 37.08 22.98
C CYS A 395 8.86 38.48 23.29
N HIS A 396 8.67 38.94 24.53
CA HIS A 396 8.85 40.34 24.91
C HIS A 396 10.30 40.83 24.87
N ALA A 397 11.28 39.93 25.05
CA ALA A 397 12.70 40.29 25.07
C ALA A 397 13.39 40.20 23.69
N LEU A 398 12.71 39.71 22.67
CA LEU A 398 13.25 39.58 21.33
C LEU A 398 13.46 40.96 20.70
N THR A 399 14.67 41.23 20.17
CA THR A 399 15.05 42.56 19.66
C THR A 399 15.20 42.61 18.16
N THR A 400 15.71 41.55 17.55
CA THR A 400 16.05 41.51 16.13
C THR A 400 15.54 40.23 15.46
N LEU A 401 14.98 40.36 14.27
CA LEU A 401 14.56 39.26 13.43
C LEU A 401 15.43 39.19 12.16
N ILE A 402 16.01 38.05 11.87
CA ILE A 402 16.65 37.77 10.57
C ILE A 402 15.79 36.78 9.81
N TRP A 403 15.25 37.21 8.67
CA TRP A 403 14.37 36.41 7.83
C TRP A 403 15.12 35.86 6.63
N LYS A 404 15.26 34.52 6.50
CA LYS A 404 15.94 33.85 5.38
C LYS A 404 15.00 33.03 4.49
N ALA A 405 13.75 32.83 4.87
CA ALA A 405 12.79 32.04 4.11
C ALA A 405 12.28 32.78 2.86
N SER A 406 12.09 32.06 1.77
CA SER A 406 11.58 32.58 0.50
C SER A 406 10.28 31.88 0.08
N GLY A 407 9.45 32.58 -0.70
CA GLY A 407 8.20 32.08 -1.25
C GLY A 407 7.02 32.19 -0.28
N GLU A 408 5.93 31.50 -0.59
CA GLU A 408 4.71 31.49 0.22
C GLU A 408 4.91 30.73 1.52
N CYS A 409 5.33 31.43 2.56
CA CYS A 409 5.51 30.83 3.89
C CYS A 409 4.26 30.93 4.78
N THR A 410 3.17 31.52 4.30
CA THR A 410 1.95 31.72 5.07
C THR A 410 0.89 30.68 4.71
N GLY A 411 0.22 30.11 5.72
CA GLY A 411 -0.92 29.21 5.51
C GLY A 411 -2.12 29.92 4.89
N LYS A 412 -2.98 29.16 4.19
CA LYS A 412 -4.24 29.68 3.59
C LYS A 412 -5.37 29.84 4.61
N ASP A 413 -5.09 29.79 5.91
CA ASP A 413 -6.09 29.69 6.96
C ASP A 413 -6.78 31.03 7.28
N GLU A 414 -7.99 30.92 7.81
CA GLU A 414 -8.94 32.02 8.06
C GLU A 414 -8.46 33.05 9.11
N ASP A 415 -7.44 32.74 9.91
CA ASP A 415 -6.80 33.64 10.90
C ASP A 415 -5.78 34.61 10.27
N ARG A 416 -6.13 35.20 9.11
CA ARG A 416 -5.23 36.04 8.30
C ARG A 416 -4.77 37.34 8.97
N ASP A 417 -5.42 37.77 10.05
CA ASP A 417 -5.14 39.05 10.71
C ASP A 417 -4.16 38.95 11.88
N ARG A 418 -3.67 37.76 12.21
CA ARG A 418 -2.77 37.58 13.35
C ARG A 418 -1.31 37.45 12.92
N SER A 419 -0.48 38.35 13.44
CA SER A 419 0.97 38.36 13.22
C SER A 419 1.66 37.10 13.74
N PHE A 420 2.77 36.73 13.13
CA PHE A 420 3.68 35.68 13.68
C PHE A 420 4.35 36.14 14.98
N PHE A 421 4.59 37.46 15.13
CA PHE A 421 5.31 38.11 16.20
C PHE A 421 4.44 39.07 17.02
N TYR A 422 3.18 38.69 17.21
CA TYR A 422 2.22 39.54 17.94
C TYR A 422 2.70 39.82 19.36
N ARG A 423 2.65 41.10 19.81
CA ARG A 423 3.09 41.57 21.12
C ARG A 423 4.57 41.31 21.44
N CYS A 424 5.46 41.23 20.46
CA CYS A 424 6.89 41.23 20.64
C CYS A 424 7.37 42.66 20.84
N VAL A 425 7.15 43.22 22.06
CA VAL A 425 7.29 44.67 22.35
C VAL A 425 8.70 45.23 22.18
N SER A 426 9.74 44.40 22.27
CA SER A 426 11.13 44.81 22.07
C SER A 426 11.66 44.55 20.65
N LEU A 427 10.86 43.97 19.78
CA LEU A 427 11.28 43.64 18.41
C LEU A 427 11.25 44.87 17.52
N LYS A 428 12.39 45.54 17.42
CA LYS A 428 12.57 46.82 16.77
C LYS A 428 13.10 46.74 15.35
N LYS A 429 13.84 45.66 15.03
CA LYS A 429 14.52 45.53 13.74
C LYS A 429 14.26 44.21 13.07
N ALA A 430 13.89 44.24 11.77
CA ALA A 430 13.78 43.08 10.89
C ALA A 430 14.77 43.19 9.73
N ILE A 431 15.57 42.16 9.52
CA ILE A 431 16.57 42.09 8.45
C ILE A 431 16.18 40.93 7.52
N VAL A 432 15.91 41.25 6.28
CA VAL A 432 15.74 40.24 5.24
C VAL A 432 17.11 39.87 4.68
N ASP A 433 17.46 38.60 4.76
CA ASP A 433 18.75 38.08 4.32
C ASP A 433 18.92 38.20 2.79
N ASN A 434 20.16 38.42 2.35
CA ASN A 434 20.48 38.54 0.93
C ASN A 434 20.19 37.28 0.10
N SER A 435 19.92 36.14 0.70
CA SER A 435 19.50 34.91 0.01
C SER A 435 18.01 34.89 -0.37
N VAL A 436 17.20 35.86 0.12
CA VAL A 436 15.75 35.91 -0.11
C VAL A 436 15.45 36.58 -1.44
N ASN A 437 14.84 35.87 -2.37
CA ASN A 437 14.43 36.42 -3.66
C ASN A 437 13.00 36.95 -3.65
N ASP A 438 12.12 36.30 -2.88
CA ASP A 438 10.70 36.65 -2.76
C ASP A 438 10.29 36.60 -1.29
N LEU A 439 9.61 37.62 -0.81
CA LEU A 439 9.05 37.66 0.53
C LEU A 439 7.61 37.11 0.51
N PRO A 440 7.20 36.40 1.56
CA PRO A 440 5.80 36.01 1.71
C PRO A 440 4.92 37.22 2.03
N GLU A 441 3.65 37.11 1.66
CA GLU A 441 2.65 38.11 2.08
C GLU A 441 2.57 38.16 3.62
N ARG A 442 2.26 39.34 4.15
CA ARG A 442 2.00 39.60 5.58
C ARG A 442 3.16 39.30 6.52
N VAL A 443 4.37 39.19 6.02
CA VAL A 443 5.55 38.73 6.79
C VAL A 443 5.83 39.61 8.03
N PHE A 444 5.57 40.92 7.97
CA PHE A 444 5.77 41.87 9.06
C PHE A 444 4.47 42.58 9.47
N THR A 445 3.31 42.00 9.22
CA THR A 445 2.00 42.56 9.56
C THR A 445 1.78 42.59 11.07
N ASN A 446 1.11 43.64 11.58
CA ASN A 446 0.79 43.84 13.02
C ASN A 446 2.01 43.77 13.95
N MET A 447 3.16 44.22 13.46
CA MET A 447 4.38 44.36 14.27
C MET A 447 4.46 45.81 14.79
N GLU A 448 3.63 46.12 15.78
CA GLU A 448 3.37 47.50 16.24
C GLU A 448 4.63 48.24 16.74
N TRP A 449 5.64 47.49 17.25
CA TRP A 449 6.89 48.05 17.78
C TRP A 449 8.06 47.98 16.79
N LEU A 450 7.88 47.44 15.58
CA LEU A 450 8.95 47.33 14.59
C LEU A 450 9.28 48.76 14.05
N GLU A 451 10.52 49.18 14.20
CA GLU A 451 10.99 50.52 13.83
C GLU A 451 11.72 50.52 12.47
N GLU A 452 12.43 49.44 12.16
CA GLU A 452 13.27 49.36 10.95
C GLU A 452 13.11 48.00 10.22
N ILE A 453 12.99 48.08 8.89
CA ILE A 453 13.09 46.91 7.99
C ILE A 453 14.25 47.14 7.02
N VAL A 454 15.22 46.20 7.02
CA VAL A 454 16.35 46.17 6.08
C VAL A 454 16.05 45.17 4.99
N LEU A 455 15.98 45.62 3.73
CA LEU A 455 15.68 44.81 2.56
C LEU A 455 16.95 44.60 1.69
N PRO A 456 17.12 43.44 1.05
CA PRO A 456 18.24 43.20 0.13
C PRO A 456 18.04 43.96 -1.20
N ASN A 457 19.14 44.47 -1.76
CA ASN A 457 19.09 45.35 -2.94
C ASN A 457 18.58 44.72 -4.24
N HIS A 458 18.50 43.38 -4.32
CA HIS A 458 18.07 42.67 -5.53
C HIS A 458 16.56 42.39 -5.60
N LEU A 459 15.78 42.70 -4.56
CA LEU A 459 14.33 42.50 -4.58
C LEU A 459 13.68 43.34 -5.66
N ARG A 460 12.81 42.69 -6.46
CA ARG A 460 12.06 43.36 -7.54
C ARG A 460 10.61 43.68 -7.19
N LYS A 461 10.07 42.98 -6.18
CA LYS A 461 8.69 43.11 -5.73
C LYS A 461 8.61 43.04 -4.20
N LEU A 462 7.83 43.94 -3.62
CA LEU A 462 7.35 43.78 -2.24
C LEU A 462 5.95 43.12 -2.28
N PRO A 463 5.67 42.18 -1.40
CA PRO A 463 4.41 41.45 -1.39
C PRO A 463 3.24 42.31 -0.91
N ASP A 464 2.03 41.85 -1.15
CA ASP A 464 0.83 42.43 -0.61
C ASP A 464 0.79 42.31 0.92
N ASN A 465 0.28 43.34 1.59
CA ASN A 465 0.13 43.41 3.04
C ASN A 465 1.45 43.20 3.84
N MET A 466 2.59 43.53 3.30
CA MET A 466 3.91 43.21 3.89
C MET A 466 4.05 43.65 5.33
N ALA A 467 3.68 44.91 5.66
CA ALA A 467 3.87 45.53 6.97
C ALA A 467 2.63 46.29 7.46
N VAL A 468 1.44 45.78 7.16
CA VAL A 468 0.16 46.42 7.56
C VAL A 468 0.10 46.58 9.09
N TYR A 469 -0.33 47.73 9.56
CA TYR A 469 -0.46 48.07 10.99
C TYR A 469 0.85 48.06 11.81
N SER A 470 2.01 48.16 11.16
CA SER A 470 3.29 48.31 11.85
C SER A 470 3.54 49.78 12.20
N SER A 471 2.83 50.28 13.21
CA SER A 471 2.68 51.71 13.50
C SER A 471 3.96 52.41 13.94
N ALA A 472 4.93 51.71 14.47
CA ALA A 472 6.25 52.25 14.83
C ALA A 472 7.25 52.27 13.68
N LEU A 473 6.93 51.67 12.53
CA LEU A 473 7.85 51.52 11.40
C LEU A 473 8.15 52.89 10.74
N ARG A 474 9.38 53.37 10.95
CA ARG A 474 9.83 54.69 10.47
C ARG A 474 10.89 54.57 9.38
N VAL A 475 11.73 53.53 9.43
CA VAL A 475 12.89 53.41 8.56
C VAL A 475 12.72 52.20 7.62
N VAL A 476 12.51 52.47 6.34
CA VAL A 476 12.51 51.45 5.27
C VAL A 476 13.30 52.03 4.10
N LYS A 477 14.44 51.40 3.77
CA LYS A 477 15.16 51.69 2.56
C LYS A 477 14.70 50.74 1.46
N LEU A 478 14.02 51.25 0.45
CA LEU A 478 13.55 50.45 -0.69
C LEU A 478 14.72 50.09 -1.61
N PRO A 479 14.77 48.85 -2.14
CA PRO A 479 15.84 48.38 -3.04
C PRO A 479 15.83 49.13 -4.40
N ASP A 480 17.01 49.51 -4.92
CA ASP A 480 17.15 50.16 -6.22
C ASP A 480 16.65 49.30 -7.42
N SER A 481 16.57 47.99 -7.22
CA SER A 481 16.03 47.06 -8.22
C SER A 481 14.51 46.92 -8.21
N LEU A 482 13.82 47.54 -7.24
CA LEU A 482 12.40 47.39 -7.00
C LEU A 482 11.58 47.89 -8.20
N ARG A 483 10.62 47.06 -8.65
CA ARG A 483 9.70 47.41 -9.77
C ARG A 483 8.25 47.58 -9.30
N VAL A 484 7.84 46.83 -8.30
CA VAL A 484 6.45 46.82 -7.83
C VAL A 484 6.39 46.83 -6.30
N ILE A 485 5.60 47.71 -5.74
CA ILE A 485 5.17 47.68 -4.34
C ILE A 485 3.74 47.11 -4.32
N GLY A 486 3.52 46.03 -3.56
CA GLY A 486 2.24 45.32 -3.49
C GLY A 486 1.10 46.12 -2.85
N ASN A 487 -0.10 45.57 -2.88
CA ASN A 487 -1.27 46.20 -2.27
C ASN A 487 -1.12 46.25 -0.75
N ALA A 488 -1.48 47.37 -0.15
CA ALA A 488 -1.40 47.61 1.29
C ALA A 488 -0.03 47.29 1.92
N ALA A 489 1.06 47.31 1.13
CA ALA A 489 2.38 46.84 1.61
C ALA A 489 2.84 47.61 2.88
N PHE A 490 2.52 48.87 3.00
CA PHE A 490 2.83 49.75 4.15
C PHE A 490 1.58 50.46 4.69
N TYR A 491 0.42 49.84 4.60
CA TYR A 491 -0.82 50.39 5.11
C TYR A 491 -0.77 50.65 6.62
N SER A 492 -1.09 51.86 7.04
CA SER A 492 -1.10 52.27 8.47
C SER A 492 0.22 52.05 9.17
N THR A 493 1.32 52.46 8.54
CA THR A 493 2.69 52.45 9.16
C THR A 493 3.06 53.86 9.64
N GLY A 494 4.12 53.90 10.47
CA GLY A 494 4.66 55.15 11.03
C GLY A 494 5.71 55.83 10.13
N ILE A 495 5.82 55.47 8.86
CA ILE A 495 6.82 56.04 7.93
C ILE A 495 6.62 57.56 7.79
N GLU A 496 7.69 58.29 8.04
CA GLU A 496 7.71 59.76 7.96
C GLU A 496 8.16 60.28 6.58
N ARG A 497 9.10 59.54 5.99
CA ARG A 497 9.63 59.83 4.64
C ARG A 497 9.85 58.52 3.88
N ILE A 498 9.50 58.53 2.58
CA ILE A 498 9.73 57.41 1.68
C ILE A 498 10.32 57.88 0.34
N VAL A 499 11.40 57.19 -0.08
CA VAL A 499 12.01 57.38 -1.40
C VAL A 499 11.71 56.12 -2.23
N ILE A 500 10.95 56.29 -3.30
CA ILE A 500 10.57 55.22 -4.24
C ILE A 500 11.61 55.21 -5.38
N PRO A 501 12.34 54.11 -5.57
CA PRO A 501 13.46 54.04 -6.51
C PRO A 501 13.05 54.28 -7.97
N ASP A 502 13.99 54.77 -8.80
CA ASP A 502 13.78 55.06 -10.21
C ASP A 502 13.28 53.89 -11.05
N LYS A 503 13.55 52.65 -10.66
CA LYS A 503 13.07 51.45 -11.39
C LYS A 503 11.66 51.01 -11.01
N THR A 504 11.06 51.61 -9.99
CA THR A 504 9.71 51.24 -9.57
C THR A 504 8.67 51.74 -10.55
N GLU A 505 7.88 50.81 -11.07
CA GLU A 505 6.91 51.08 -12.15
C GLU A 505 5.47 51.15 -11.62
N ARG A 506 5.17 50.49 -10.48
CA ARG A 506 3.78 50.43 -9.97
C ARG A 506 3.74 50.46 -8.43
N LEU A 507 2.78 51.24 -7.94
CA LEU A 507 2.31 51.20 -6.54
C LEU A 507 0.93 50.55 -6.49
N GLY A 508 0.77 49.55 -5.60
CA GLY A 508 -0.48 48.84 -5.40
C GLY A 508 -1.55 49.62 -4.66
N ILE A 509 -2.77 49.09 -4.63
CA ILE A 509 -3.92 49.66 -3.93
C ILE A 509 -3.59 49.80 -2.43
N TYR A 510 -3.90 50.95 -1.82
CA TYR A 510 -3.68 51.26 -0.40
C TYR A 510 -2.21 51.13 0.08
N CYS A 511 -1.20 51.09 -0.80
CA CYS A 511 0.16 50.70 -0.40
C CYS A 511 0.80 51.60 0.67
N PHE A 512 0.50 52.90 0.71
CA PHE A 512 0.90 53.89 1.72
C PHE A 512 -0.30 54.64 2.30
N SER A 513 -1.44 53.99 2.39
CA SER A 513 -2.65 54.60 2.93
C SER A 513 -2.62 54.61 4.46
N TYR A 514 -3.19 55.66 5.05
CA TYR A 514 -3.22 55.87 6.51
C TYR A 514 -1.84 55.94 7.20
N CYS A 515 -0.77 56.26 6.46
CA CYS A 515 0.53 56.54 7.06
C CYS A 515 0.48 57.96 7.68
N ASN A 516 -0.12 58.08 8.86
CA ASN A 516 -0.46 59.35 9.47
C ASN A 516 0.72 60.27 9.74
N HIS A 517 1.95 59.74 9.79
CA HIS A 517 3.18 60.51 9.98
C HIS A 517 3.93 60.80 8.68
N LEU A 518 3.42 60.37 7.53
CA LEU A 518 4.07 60.56 6.24
C LEU A 518 4.08 62.04 5.84
N GLN A 519 5.25 62.64 5.87
CA GLN A 519 5.47 64.06 5.55
C GLN A 519 6.07 64.26 4.17
N GLU A 520 6.90 63.33 3.71
CA GLU A 520 7.58 63.46 2.42
C GLU A 520 7.54 62.13 1.61
N VAL A 521 7.20 62.27 0.35
CA VAL A 521 7.23 61.18 -0.64
C VAL A 521 8.06 61.62 -1.84
N ASP A 522 9.09 60.87 -2.19
CA ASP A 522 9.93 61.09 -3.38
C ASP A 522 9.77 59.91 -4.36
N ILE A 523 9.15 60.17 -5.51
CA ILE A 523 8.81 59.16 -6.52
C ILE A 523 9.82 59.22 -7.67
N GLY A 524 10.54 58.13 -7.87
CA GLY A 524 11.55 57.97 -8.94
C GLY A 524 10.96 58.06 -10.34
N ARG A 525 11.86 58.22 -11.33
CA ARG A 525 11.55 58.52 -12.74
C ARG A 525 10.79 57.40 -13.47
N GLY A 526 10.87 56.17 -13.01
CA GLY A 526 10.28 54.98 -13.70
C GLY A 526 8.81 54.73 -13.40
N MET A 527 8.17 55.53 -12.56
CA MET A 527 6.80 55.29 -12.14
C MET A 527 5.84 55.45 -13.33
N LYS A 528 5.05 54.39 -13.56
CA LYS A 528 4.04 54.33 -14.64
C LYS A 528 2.62 54.40 -14.11
N ARG A 529 2.37 53.77 -12.96
CA ARG A 529 1.01 53.61 -12.43
C ARG A 529 0.97 53.63 -10.90
N ILE A 530 0.02 54.38 -10.38
CA ILE A 530 -0.32 54.46 -8.96
C ILE A 530 -1.79 54.06 -8.83
N ASP A 531 -2.01 52.91 -8.15
CA ASP A 531 -3.34 52.35 -8.02
C ASP A 531 -4.21 53.12 -6.99
N ASN A 532 -5.48 52.76 -6.93
CA ASN A 532 -6.47 53.46 -6.13
C ASN A 532 -6.11 53.50 -4.64
N TYR A 533 -6.37 54.61 -3.98
CA TYR A 533 -6.10 54.85 -2.56
C TYR A 533 -4.63 54.70 -2.12
N ALA A 534 -3.67 54.72 -3.04
CA ALA A 534 -2.27 54.44 -2.70
C ALA A 534 -1.69 55.35 -1.62
N PHE A 535 -2.06 56.63 -1.58
CA PHE A 535 -1.65 57.62 -0.58
C PHE A 535 -2.84 58.20 0.21
N ASN A 536 -3.94 57.52 0.28
CA ASN A 536 -5.17 57.96 0.93
C ASN A 536 -4.96 58.24 2.42
N ASN A 537 -5.56 59.32 2.94
CA ASN A 537 -5.56 59.70 4.35
C ASN A 537 -4.16 59.93 4.99
N ASN A 538 -3.18 60.47 4.24
CA ASN A 538 -1.89 60.89 4.77
C ASN A 538 -1.99 62.37 5.21
N ARG A 539 -2.52 62.60 6.40
CA ARG A 539 -2.92 63.92 6.88
C ARG A 539 -1.76 64.87 7.24
N GLU A 540 -0.55 64.36 7.36
CA GLU A 540 0.68 65.13 7.68
C GLU A 540 1.55 65.35 6.43
N LEU A 541 1.10 64.97 5.23
CA LEU A 541 1.87 65.08 4.01
C LEU A 541 2.11 66.56 3.67
N LYS A 542 3.38 66.93 3.57
CA LYS A 542 3.84 68.28 3.24
C LYS A 542 4.39 68.38 1.82
N THR A 543 5.15 67.35 1.42
CA THR A 543 5.90 67.37 0.17
C THR A 543 5.74 66.06 -0.59
N MET A 544 5.35 66.20 -1.88
CA MET A 544 5.39 65.08 -2.81
C MET A 544 6.26 65.46 -3.99
N ILE A 545 7.33 64.74 -4.23
CA ILE A 545 8.26 64.92 -5.33
C ILE A 545 7.99 63.83 -6.35
N VAL A 546 7.74 64.18 -7.60
CA VAL A 546 7.55 63.22 -8.70
C VAL A 546 8.55 63.54 -9.80
N ARG A 547 9.53 62.63 -9.97
CA ARG A 547 10.64 62.85 -10.91
C ARG A 547 10.33 62.45 -12.35
N CYS A 548 9.08 62.03 -12.65
CA CYS A 548 8.63 61.63 -13.97
C CYS A 548 8.33 62.85 -14.83
N GLU A 549 8.81 62.87 -16.10
CA GLU A 549 8.47 63.92 -17.05
C GLU A 549 7.04 63.85 -17.53
N GLU A 550 6.48 62.67 -17.66
CA GLU A 550 5.06 62.45 -17.91
C GLU A 550 4.34 62.07 -16.61
N PRO A 551 3.19 62.64 -16.30
CA PRO A 551 2.43 62.30 -15.12
C PRO A 551 2.09 60.80 -15.10
N PRO A 552 2.49 60.02 -14.06
CA PRO A 552 2.08 58.64 -13.94
C PRO A 552 0.56 58.51 -13.90
N THR A 553 0.03 57.43 -14.49
CA THR A 553 -1.40 57.13 -14.39
C THR A 553 -1.78 56.97 -12.93
N MET A 554 -2.75 57.75 -12.47
CA MET A 554 -3.22 57.70 -11.09
C MET A 554 -4.75 57.63 -11.07
N LEU A 555 -5.29 56.78 -10.19
CA LEU A 555 -6.73 56.65 -10.04
C LEU A 555 -7.30 57.73 -9.11
N PRO A 556 -8.56 58.16 -9.29
CA PRO A 556 -9.12 59.39 -8.70
C PRO A 556 -9.02 59.54 -7.18
N ASN A 557 -9.09 58.43 -6.45
CA ASN A 557 -9.08 58.45 -4.98
C ASN A 557 -7.69 58.23 -4.35
N SER A 558 -6.63 58.20 -5.16
CA SER A 558 -5.28 57.88 -4.68
C SER A 558 -4.72 58.94 -3.74
N LEU A 559 -5.18 60.17 -3.82
CA LEU A 559 -4.80 61.33 -3.01
C LEU A 559 -5.91 61.80 -2.05
N TYR A 560 -6.95 61.02 -1.83
CA TYR A 560 -8.04 61.41 -0.94
C TYR A 560 -7.55 61.61 0.50
N GLY A 561 -7.90 62.75 1.13
CA GLY A 561 -7.55 63.07 2.52
C GLY A 561 -6.10 63.50 2.75
N ILE A 562 -5.37 63.93 1.70
CA ILE A 562 -4.10 64.66 1.87
C ILE A 562 -4.39 66.12 2.17
N PRO A 563 -3.48 66.85 2.90
CA PRO A 563 -3.68 68.26 3.19
C PRO A 563 -3.66 69.14 1.95
N ASP A 564 -4.51 70.15 1.92
CA ASP A 564 -4.51 71.21 0.89
C ASP A 564 -3.20 72.00 0.82
N SER A 565 -2.46 72.03 1.94
CA SER A 565 -1.16 72.67 2.05
C SER A 565 -0.01 71.89 1.42
N ALA A 566 -0.22 70.62 1.06
CA ALA A 566 0.81 69.78 0.45
C ALA A 566 1.27 70.36 -0.92
N VAL A 567 2.59 70.36 -1.11
CA VAL A 567 3.21 70.84 -2.36
C VAL A 567 3.68 69.68 -3.20
N LEU A 568 3.29 69.72 -4.50
CA LEU A 568 3.80 68.76 -5.49
C LEU A 568 4.98 69.40 -6.25
N TYR A 569 6.13 68.73 -6.19
CA TYR A 569 7.33 69.12 -6.96
C TYR A 569 7.53 68.19 -8.16
N VAL A 570 7.67 68.76 -9.35
CA VAL A 570 7.81 68.03 -10.61
C VAL A 570 8.92 68.63 -11.49
N PRO A 571 9.43 67.95 -12.54
CA PRO A 571 10.39 68.54 -13.45
C PRO A 571 9.85 69.81 -14.04
N ALA A 572 10.68 70.91 -14.18
CA ALA A 572 10.26 72.23 -14.58
C ALA A 572 9.46 72.25 -15.90
N GLN A 573 9.90 71.43 -16.86
CA GLN A 573 9.23 71.28 -18.16
C GLN A 573 7.87 70.55 -18.06
N SER A 574 7.56 69.92 -16.95
CA SER A 574 6.36 69.06 -16.78
C SER A 574 5.25 69.74 -15.95
N VAL A 575 5.51 70.93 -15.33
CA VAL A 575 4.57 71.62 -14.45
C VAL A 575 3.19 71.79 -15.08
N GLU A 576 3.11 72.24 -16.32
CA GLU A 576 1.83 72.43 -17.01
C GLU A 576 1.12 71.11 -17.34
N LYS A 577 1.87 69.98 -17.58
CA LYS A 577 1.28 68.68 -17.81
C LYS A 577 0.58 68.18 -16.55
N TYR A 578 1.25 68.33 -15.39
CA TYR A 578 0.71 67.90 -14.09
C TYR A 578 -0.50 68.78 -13.69
N ARG A 579 -0.50 70.09 -13.97
CA ARG A 579 -1.64 70.94 -13.69
C ARG A 579 -2.90 70.59 -14.48
N LYS A 580 -2.72 70.12 -15.73
CA LYS A 580 -3.82 69.72 -16.63
C LYS A 580 -4.29 68.31 -16.36
N HIS A 581 -3.60 67.48 -15.52
CA HIS A 581 -3.96 66.11 -15.25
C HIS A 581 -5.11 66.05 -14.24
N ASP A 582 -6.15 65.23 -14.48
CA ASP A 582 -7.38 65.13 -13.67
C ASP A 582 -7.15 64.83 -12.18
N VAL A 583 -6.12 64.11 -11.82
CA VAL A 583 -5.83 63.72 -10.43
C VAL A 583 -4.67 64.56 -9.87
N TRP A 584 -3.56 64.68 -10.59
CA TRP A 584 -2.41 65.46 -10.15
C TRP A 584 -2.71 66.96 -10.04
N GLY A 585 -3.55 67.50 -10.93
CA GLY A 585 -3.97 68.86 -10.88
C GLY A 585 -4.81 69.30 -9.67
N LYS A 586 -5.16 68.34 -8.77
CA LYS A 586 -5.84 68.63 -7.50
C LYS A 586 -4.91 69.20 -6.42
N PHE A 587 -3.56 69.11 -6.59
CA PHE A 587 -2.65 69.87 -5.74
C PHE A 587 -2.81 71.36 -5.94
N LYS A 588 -3.02 72.11 -4.84
CA LYS A 588 -3.13 73.55 -4.88
C LYS A 588 -1.85 74.26 -5.27
N ARG A 589 -0.69 73.59 -4.97
CA ARG A 589 0.66 74.09 -5.28
C ARG A 589 1.42 73.03 -6.06
N ILE A 590 1.81 73.36 -7.30
CA ILE A 590 2.66 72.51 -8.17
C ILE A 590 3.83 73.39 -8.61
N GLU A 591 5.02 73.00 -8.17
CA GLU A 591 6.24 73.78 -8.34
C GLU A 591 7.33 72.95 -9.05
N PRO A 592 8.30 73.59 -9.71
CA PRO A 592 9.46 72.86 -10.23
C PRO A 592 10.39 72.35 -9.14
N ILE A 593 11.02 71.18 -9.35
CA ILE A 593 11.96 70.54 -8.42
C ILE A 593 13.15 71.49 -8.11
N SER A 594 13.50 72.40 -9.04
CA SER A 594 14.56 73.42 -8.79
C SER A 594 14.25 74.37 -7.61
N ASN A 595 13.01 74.36 -7.11
CA ASN A 595 12.58 75.25 -5.99
C ASN A 595 12.56 74.44 -4.67
N LEU A 596 13.01 73.18 -4.65
CA LEU A 596 13.15 72.34 -3.46
C LEU A 596 14.55 72.55 -2.86
#